data_bbbec0a5a3ac79b0904da8ea189b1292
#
_entry.id   bbbec0a5a3ac79b0904da8ea189b1292
#
_cell.length_a   1.000
_cell.length_b   1.000
_cell.length_c   1.000
_cell.angle_alpha   90.00
_cell.angle_beta   90.00
_cell.angle_gamma   90.00
#
_symmetry.space_group_name_H-M   'P 1'
#
loop_
_entity.id
_entity.type
_entity.pdbx_description
1 polymer ?
#
loop_
_entity_poly.entity_id
_entity_poly.type
_entity_poly.pdbx_seq_one_letter_code
_entity_poly.pdbx_strand_id
1 'polypeptide(L)'
;TGGTYYLHVLTVDNTENKKEVISERIVITSVPKNWKKTTSNDPEWYDYGTEVNAPKLGTGMTPIVYEGANKPTEKKWANAITEDGSMWVWIPRYAYSITSGYHSSSTGTIEIKFLKESSNVAYDGTSTWDNVSGQGKWNIHPAFNYGQEVSGIWVAKFEASPEGATTSTSNSEYNGTGKKLQVKPGVSSWRSITISNIYDVCKNYNSALNSHMMKNDEWGAVAYLSKSKYGKQNEEVWINNSSNHITGSAGNSASASQDTGTTTDYTSTQGVKASTTGTVYGVYDMSGGAHEYVAAYVNGENNRLIIYGKALINGETKTKNVYEKASRDYYED
;
A
#
# COMPACT_ATOMS: atom_id res chain seq x y z
N THR A 1 -0.16 -22.36 -11.49
CA THR A 1 -0.70 -22.03 -10.16
C THR A 1 0.45 -21.93 -9.17
N GLY A 2 0.49 -20.87 -8.35
CA GLY A 2 1.47 -20.74 -7.27
C GLY A 2 1.23 -21.76 -6.16
N GLY A 3 2.25 -22.05 -5.37
CA GLY A 3 2.15 -22.96 -4.24
C GLY A 3 3.51 -23.29 -3.62
N THR A 4 3.48 -23.99 -2.50
CA THR A 4 4.67 -24.54 -1.87
C THR A 4 4.79 -26.01 -2.25
N TYR A 5 5.94 -26.38 -2.75
CA TYR A 5 6.23 -27.74 -3.22
C TYR A 5 7.51 -28.25 -2.55
N TYR A 6 7.59 -29.57 -2.40
CA TYR A 6 8.79 -30.26 -1.95
C TYR A 6 9.14 -31.33 -2.99
N LEU A 7 10.40 -31.41 -3.37
CA LEU A 7 10.88 -32.48 -4.21
C LEU A 7 11.28 -33.67 -3.30
N HIS A 8 10.62 -34.80 -3.47
CA HIS A 8 10.98 -36.03 -2.81
C HIS A 8 11.82 -36.87 -3.77
N VAL A 9 13.03 -37.21 -3.37
CA VAL A 9 13.91 -38.08 -4.14
C VAL A 9 14.10 -39.37 -3.32
N LEU A 10 13.62 -40.48 -3.86
CA LEU A 10 13.82 -41.78 -3.28
C LEU A 10 14.98 -42.46 -4.01
N THR A 11 16.08 -42.73 -3.31
CA THR A 11 17.17 -43.56 -3.81
C THR A 11 17.06 -44.93 -3.24
N VAL A 12 17.19 -45.94 -4.10
CA VAL A 12 17.19 -47.39 -3.74
C VAL A 12 18.54 -47.95 -4.17
N ASP A 13 19.28 -48.53 -3.25
CA ASP A 13 20.53 -49.22 -3.58
C ASP A 13 20.28 -50.66 -4.02
N ASN A 14 21.33 -51.36 -4.46
CA ASN A 14 21.25 -52.74 -4.93
C ASN A 14 20.87 -53.74 -3.84
N THR A 15 20.77 -53.33 -2.59
CA THR A 15 20.36 -54.14 -1.43
C THR A 15 18.96 -53.71 -0.92
N GLU A 16 18.21 -52.99 -1.73
CA GLU A 16 16.86 -52.49 -1.46
C GLU A 16 16.77 -51.50 -0.28
N ASN A 17 17.88 -50.97 0.21
CA ASN A 17 17.85 -49.88 1.18
C ASN A 17 17.32 -48.61 0.52
N LYS A 18 16.31 -48.01 1.14
CA LYS A 18 15.67 -46.79 0.66
C LYS A 18 16.13 -45.62 1.48
N LYS A 19 16.56 -44.55 0.80
CA LYS A 19 16.81 -43.27 1.43
C LYS A 19 15.97 -42.20 0.72
N GLU A 20 15.07 -41.60 1.46
CA GLU A 20 14.31 -40.40 0.98
C GLU A 20 15.06 -39.14 1.39
N VAL A 21 15.26 -38.27 0.42
CA VAL A 21 15.76 -36.91 0.63
C VAL A 21 14.65 -35.93 0.21
N ILE A 22 14.16 -35.16 1.15
CA ILE A 22 13.19 -34.09 0.88
C ILE A 22 14.00 -32.84 0.56
N SER A 23 13.72 -32.22 -0.58
CA SER A 23 14.36 -30.94 -0.95
C SER A 23 13.99 -29.83 0.04
N GLU A 24 14.75 -28.75 -0.03
CA GLU A 24 14.30 -27.50 0.56
C GLU A 24 12.93 -27.07 -0.02
N ARG A 25 12.20 -26.30 0.75
CA ARG A 25 10.90 -25.74 0.35
C ARG A 25 11.01 -24.95 -0.96
N ILE A 26 10.29 -25.37 -1.99
CA ILE A 26 10.16 -24.65 -3.26
C ILE A 26 8.86 -23.87 -3.22
N VAL A 27 8.94 -22.54 -3.27
CA VAL A 27 7.77 -21.65 -3.33
C VAL A 27 7.61 -21.14 -4.76
N ILE A 28 6.49 -21.51 -5.40
CA ILE A 28 6.10 -20.95 -6.69
C ILE A 28 5.08 -19.84 -6.45
N THR A 29 5.52 -18.59 -6.52
CA THR A 29 4.64 -17.44 -6.40
C THR A 29 3.83 -17.26 -7.68
N SER A 30 2.51 -17.28 -7.55
CA SER A 30 1.61 -16.95 -8.66
C SER A 30 1.65 -15.46 -8.95
N VAL A 31 2.05 -15.09 -10.15
CA VAL A 31 2.01 -13.69 -10.60
C VAL A 31 0.61 -13.42 -11.16
N PRO A 32 -0.03 -12.28 -10.83
CA PRO A 32 -1.34 -11.93 -11.36
C PRO A 32 -1.33 -11.86 -12.90
N LYS A 33 -2.50 -12.07 -13.50
CA LYS A 33 -2.66 -12.02 -14.97
C LYS A 33 -2.08 -10.74 -15.54
N ASN A 34 -1.36 -10.85 -16.64
CA ASN A 34 -0.68 -9.77 -17.36
C ASN A 34 0.49 -9.11 -16.60
N TRP A 35 0.92 -9.65 -15.47
CA TRP A 35 2.15 -9.26 -14.81
C TRP A 35 3.22 -10.33 -15.00
N LYS A 36 4.48 -9.92 -15.07
CA LYS A 36 5.62 -10.84 -15.04
C LYS A 36 6.65 -10.42 -14.00
N LYS A 37 7.39 -11.39 -13.49
CA LYS A 37 8.57 -11.15 -12.67
C LYS A 37 9.66 -10.49 -13.50
N THR A 38 10.38 -9.57 -12.88
CA THR A 38 11.53 -8.91 -13.47
C THR A 38 12.68 -8.81 -12.47
N THR A 39 13.68 -7.99 -12.74
CA THR A 39 14.82 -7.74 -11.85
C THR A 39 14.83 -6.28 -11.39
N SER A 40 15.53 -5.99 -10.31
CA SER A 40 15.70 -4.62 -9.80
C SER A 40 16.42 -3.68 -10.77
N ASN A 41 17.13 -4.22 -11.78
CA ASN A 41 17.85 -3.45 -12.78
C ASN A 41 17.06 -3.30 -14.09
N ASP A 42 15.81 -3.78 -14.15
CA ASP A 42 14.97 -3.63 -15.33
C ASP A 42 14.55 -2.15 -15.50
N PRO A 43 14.91 -1.48 -16.61
CA PRO A 43 14.53 -0.09 -16.85
C PRO A 43 13.02 0.11 -17.01
N GLU A 44 12.27 -0.98 -17.24
CA GLU A 44 10.81 -0.95 -17.34
C GLU A 44 10.11 -1.02 -15.97
N TRP A 45 10.84 -1.25 -14.89
CA TRP A 45 10.24 -1.48 -13.58
C TRP A 45 9.57 -0.23 -13.00
N TYR A 46 10.17 0.95 -13.18
CA TYR A 46 9.62 2.24 -12.73
C TYR A 46 10.18 3.41 -13.53
N ASP A 47 9.48 4.55 -13.50
CA ASP A 47 9.85 5.73 -14.28
C ASP A 47 9.69 7.06 -13.50
N TYR A 48 9.87 7.08 -12.18
CA TYR A 48 9.85 8.36 -11.45
C TYR A 48 10.90 9.38 -11.96
N GLY A 49 11.67 9.00 -12.97
CA GLY A 49 12.79 9.74 -13.49
C GLY A 49 14.10 9.42 -12.79
N THR A 50 15.15 10.15 -13.13
CA THR A 50 16.49 10.01 -12.52
C THR A 50 16.57 10.60 -11.11
N GLU A 51 15.49 11.24 -10.64
CA GLU A 51 15.41 12.02 -9.41
C GLU A 51 14.68 11.29 -8.29
N VAL A 52 14.82 9.97 -8.19
CA VAL A 52 14.08 9.17 -7.23
C VAL A 52 14.95 8.14 -6.56
N ASN A 53 14.63 7.83 -5.29
CA ASN A 53 15.23 6.69 -4.62
C ASN A 53 14.80 5.39 -5.29
N ALA A 54 15.76 4.60 -5.74
CA ALA A 54 15.50 3.28 -6.26
C ALA A 54 14.76 2.41 -5.23
N PRO A 55 13.75 1.63 -5.65
CA PRO A 55 13.03 0.74 -4.75
C PRO A 55 13.97 -0.25 -4.05
N LYS A 56 13.86 -0.37 -2.72
CA LYS A 56 14.62 -1.34 -1.94
C LYS A 56 13.75 -2.55 -1.64
N LEU A 57 14.07 -3.67 -2.27
CA LEU A 57 13.36 -4.92 -2.04
C LEU A 57 13.70 -5.49 -0.65
N GLY A 58 12.66 -5.88 0.08
CA GLY A 58 12.83 -6.67 1.30
C GLY A 58 12.94 -8.17 0.98
N THR A 59 13.28 -8.97 1.98
CA THR A 59 13.40 -10.42 1.86
C THR A 59 12.10 -11.05 1.36
N GLY A 60 12.18 -11.88 0.32
CA GLY A 60 11.01 -12.54 -0.28
C GLY A 60 10.17 -11.68 -1.23
N MET A 61 10.58 -10.43 -1.48
CA MET A 61 9.96 -9.58 -2.50
C MET A 61 10.59 -9.79 -3.88
N THR A 62 9.74 -9.80 -4.91
CA THR A 62 10.16 -9.91 -6.31
C THR A 62 9.56 -8.76 -7.11
N PRO A 63 10.36 -7.99 -7.89
CA PRO A 63 9.84 -6.95 -8.77
C PRO A 63 8.96 -7.53 -9.86
N ILE A 64 7.93 -6.78 -10.24
CA ILE A 64 7.01 -7.15 -11.32
C ILE A 64 6.75 -5.97 -12.25
N VAL A 65 6.55 -6.27 -13.53
CA VAL A 65 6.14 -5.31 -14.57
C VAL A 65 4.87 -5.80 -15.26
N TYR A 66 4.06 -4.85 -15.73
CA TYR A 66 2.82 -5.14 -16.44
C TYR A 66 3.08 -5.34 -17.95
N GLU A 67 2.46 -6.36 -18.54
CA GLU A 67 2.59 -6.70 -19.97
C GLU A 67 1.24 -6.89 -20.68
N GLY A 68 0.15 -6.38 -20.07
CA GLY A 68 -1.16 -6.43 -20.73
C GLY A 68 -1.25 -5.52 -21.95
N ALA A 69 -2.34 -5.67 -22.71
CA ALA A 69 -2.56 -4.99 -23.98
C ALA A 69 -2.44 -3.46 -23.94
N ASN A 70 -2.73 -2.85 -22.79
CA ASN A 70 -2.63 -1.40 -22.60
C ASN A 70 -1.48 -1.07 -21.64
N LYS A 71 -0.30 -1.64 -21.86
CA LYS A 71 0.90 -1.37 -21.04
C LYS A 71 1.20 0.12 -21.03
N PRO A 72 1.15 0.78 -19.85
CA PRO A 72 1.49 2.20 -19.74
C PRO A 72 2.97 2.44 -20.05
N THR A 73 3.26 3.54 -20.71
CA THR A 73 4.63 3.98 -21.02
C THR A 73 5.17 4.98 -20.00
N GLU A 74 4.30 5.54 -19.16
CA GLU A 74 4.62 6.54 -18.15
C GLU A 74 3.90 6.26 -16.82
N LYS A 75 4.26 7.00 -15.78
CA LYS A 75 3.69 6.89 -14.42
C LYS A 75 3.77 5.45 -13.87
N LYS A 76 4.89 4.80 -14.14
CA LYS A 76 5.20 3.46 -13.64
C LYS A 76 5.81 3.57 -12.24
N TRP A 77 4.96 3.51 -11.23
CA TRP A 77 5.43 3.31 -9.87
C TRP A 77 5.91 1.87 -9.73
N ALA A 78 7.03 1.65 -9.03
CA ALA A 78 7.56 0.31 -8.90
C ALA A 78 6.59 -0.60 -8.15
N ASN A 79 6.34 -1.78 -8.71
CA ASN A 79 5.51 -2.80 -8.12
C ASN A 79 6.33 -4.05 -7.79
N ALA A 80 6.01 -4.71 -6.69
CA ALA A 80 6.60 -5.98 -6.31
C ALA A 80 5.53 -6.93 -5.77
N ILE A 81 5.85 -8.23 -5.74
CA ILE A 81 5.06 -9.25 -5.05
C ILE A 81 5.87 -9.92 -3.95
N THR A 82 5.19 -10.35 -2.90
CA THR A 82 5.71 -11.26 -1.88
C THR A 82 5.41 -12.71 -2.25
N GLU A 83 5.97 -13.67 -1.53
CA GLU A 83 5.85 -15.11 -1.82
C GLU A 83 4.40 -15.62 -1.87
N ASP A 84 3.49 -15.02 -1.10
CA ASP A 84 2.06 -15.31 -1.09
C ASP A 84 1.28 -14.70 -2.27
N GLY A 85 1.98 -13.96 -3.15
CA GLY A 85 1.42 -13.26 -4.30
C GLY A 85 0.75 -11.92 -3.96
N SER A 86 0.93 -11.41 -2.74
CA SER A 86 0.47 -10.06 -2.38
C SER A 86 1.26 -8.99 -3.12
N MET A 87 0.57 -7.94 -3.56
CA MET A 87 1.13 -6.88 -4.41
C MET A 87 1.41 -5.60 -3.61
N TRP A 88 2.54 -4.98 -3.91
CA TRP A 88 3.06 -3.80 -3.21
C TRP A 88 3.49 -2.74 -4.20
N VAL A 89 3.38 -1.46 -3.80
CA VAL A 89 3.80 -0.28 -4.56
C VAL A 89 4.83 0.50 -3.76
N TRP A 90 5.94 0.89 -4.39
CA TRP A 90 6.97 1.69 -3.77
C TRP A 90 6.62 3.17 -3.76
N ILE A 91 6.72 3.80 -2.59
CA ILE A 91 6.58 5.24 -2.41
C ILE A 91 7.96 5.78 -2.01
N PRO A 92 8.66 6.49 -2.90
CA PRO A 92 9.98 7.05 -2.61
C PRO A 92 9.90 8.18 -1.58
N ARG A 93 10.96 8.39 -0.81
CA ARG A 93 11.08 9.52 0.12
C ARG A 93 11.06 10.85 -0.61
N TYR A 94 10.27 11.80 -0.11
CA TYR A 94 10.15 13.13 -0.72
C TYR A 94 9.86 14.24 0.29
N ALA A 95 10.13 15.48 -0.13
CA ALA A 95 9.56 16.70 0.42
C ALA A 95 8.42 17.20 -0.49
N TYR A 96 7.48 17.92 0.08
CA TYR A 96 6.29 18.42 -0.61
C TYR A 96 6.03 19.87 -0.31
N SER A 97 5.30 20.52 -1.22
CA SER A 97 4.72 21.84 -1.03
C SER A 97 3.32 21.90 -1.62
N ILE A 98 2.34 22.32 -0.83
CA ILE A 98 0.98 22.62 -1.33
C ILE A 98 1.02 24.04 -1.89
N THR A 99 1.14 24.14 -3.21
CA THR A 99 1.33 25.43 -3.89
C THR A 99 0.03 26.18 -4.13
N SER A 100 -1.10 25.49 -4.12
CA SER A 100 -2.44 26.09 -4.14
C SER A 100 -3.46 25.18 -3.46
N GLY A 101 -4.61 25.73 -3.07
CA GLY A 101 -5.71 24.96 -2.47
C GLY A 101 -5.50 24.58 -0.99
N TYR A 102 -4.48 25.12 -0.33
CA TYR A 102 -4.22 24.85 1.08
C TYR A 102 -5.40 25.37 1.93
N HIS A 103 -5.98 24.50 2.76
CA HIS A 103 -7.20 24.78 3.57
C HIS A 103 -8.35 25.38 2.73
N SER A 104 -8.55 24.88 1.51
CA SER A 104 -9.56 25.36 0.59
C SER A 104 -10.41 24.21 0.05
N SER A 105 -11.68 24.49 -0.25
CA SER A 105 -12.56 23.58 -0.98
C SER A 105 -12.25 23.50 -2.50
N SER A 106 -11.34 24.32 -2.98
CA SER A 106 -10.90 24.32 -4.38
C SER A 106 -9.83 23.27 -4.63
N THR A 107 -9.79 22.73 -5.83
CA THR A 107 -8.71 21.83 -6.27
C THR A 107 -7.36 22.50 -6.09
N GLY A 108 -6.45 21.82 -5.38
CA GLY A 108 -5.10 22.30 -5.11
C GLY A 108 -4.04 21.62 -5.96
N THR A 109 -2.81 22.11 -5.83
CA THR A 109 -1.62 21.57 -6.49
C THR A 109 -0.57 21.24 -5.45
N ILE A 110 0.03 20.05 -5.56
CA ILE A 110 1.13 19.61 -4.72
C ILE A 110 2.37 19.41 -5.58
N GLU A 111 3.46 20.06 -5.20
CA GLU A 111 4.77 19.84 -5.78
C GLU A 111 5.60 18.90 -4.90
N ILE A 112 6.41 18.06 -5.56
CA ILE A 112 7.24 17.03 -4.94
C ILE A 112 8.70 17.26 -5.33
N LYS A 113 9.59 17.12 -4.34
CA LYS A 113 11.02 16.97 -4.52
C LYS A 113 11.48 15.67 -3.90
N PHE A 114 11.95 14.72 -4.71
CA PHE A 114 12.49 13.47 -4.17
C PHE A 114 13.82 13.71 -3.45
N LEU A 115 14.02 13.00 -2.34
CA LEU A 115 15.20 13.14 -1.50
C LEU A 115 16.21 12.00 -1.79
N LYS A 116 17.50 12.30 -1.61
CA LYS A 116 18.58 11.34 -1.82
C LYS A 116 18.67 10.37 -0.64
N GLU A 117 18.41 9.11 -0.90
CA GLU A 117 18.45 8.05 0.11
C GLU A 117 17.63 8.43 1.37
N SER A 118 18.20 8.24 2.54
CA SER A 118 17.62 8.67 3.82
C SER A 118 18.07 10.07 4.26
N SER A 119 18.68 10.83 3.37
CA SER A 119 19.14 12.19 3.68
C SER A 119 18.00 13.23 3.56
N ASN A 120 18.27 14.44 4.07
CA ASN A 120 17.36 15.60 3.91
C ASN A 120 17.78 16.49 2.73
N VAL A 121 18.48 15.94 1.74
CA VAL A 121 18.92 16.65 0.53
C VAL A 121 18.12 16.14 -0.66
N ALA A 122 17.46 17.04 -1.38
CA ALA A 122 16.78 16.70 -2.62
C ALA A 122 17.76 16.48 -3.78
N TYR A 123 17.32 15.81 -4.83
CA TYR A 123 18.15 15.58 -6.02
C TYR A 123 18.54 16.85 -6.76
N ASP A 124 17.72 17.93 -6.66
CA ASP A 124 18.05 19.25 -7.18
C ASP A 124 19.02 20.07 -6.29
N GLY A 125 19.48 19.48 -5.18
CA GLY A 125 20.40 20.11 -4.23
C GLY A 125 19.72 20.88 -3.09
N THR A 126 18.39 21.03 -3.08
CA THR A 126 17.67 21.65 -1.95
C THR A 126 17.94 20.87 -0.66
N SER A 127 18.35 21.58 0.39
CA SER A 127 18.67 20.96 1.71
C SER A 127 18.09 21.75 2.90
N THR A 128 17.37 22.83 2.63
CA THR A 128 16.71 23.65 3.65
C THR A 128 15.21 23.58 3.47
N TRP A 129 14.51 23.29 4.55
CA TRP A 129 13.06 23.08 4.58
C TRP A 129 12.41 24.03 5.55
N ASP A 130 11.19 24.49 5.22
CA ASP A 130 10.46 25.46 6.04
C ASP A 130 10.08 24.88 7.43
N ASN A 131 9.73 23.59 7.51
CA ASN A 131 9.27 22.90 8.72
C ASN A 131 8.08 23.58 9.42
N VAL A 132 7.23 24.22 8.63
CA VAL A 132 6.00 24.88 9.07
C VAL A 132 4.89 24.65 8.05
N SER A 133 3.66 24.49 8.52
CA SER A 133 2.49 24.37 7.66
C SER A 133 2.20 25.69 6.94
N GLY A 134 1.68 25.62 5.71
CA GLY A 134 1.28 26.79 4.94
C GLY A 134 1.40 26.59 3.43
N GLN A 135 0.62 27.39 2.68
CA GLN A 135 0.70 27.36 1.23
C GLN A 135 2.09 27.79 0.73
N GLY A 136 2.65 27.03 -0.19
CA GLY A 136 3.97 27.27 -0.75
C GLY A 136 5.14 26.90 0.16
N LYS A 137 4.87 26.33 1.36
CA LYS A 137 5.89 25.88 2.30
C LYS A 137 6.37 24.49 1.98
N TRP A 138 7.69 24.29 1.99
CA TRP A 138 8.32 23.02 1.73
C TRP A 138 8.61 22.26 3.03
N ASN A 139 8.11 21.04 3.11
CA ASN A 139 8.29 20.15 4.25
C ASN A 139 8.70 18.75 3.80
N ILE A 140 9.59 18.10 4.53
CA ILE A 140 9.85 16.68 4.36
C ILE A 140 8.61 15.92 4.85
N HIS A 141 8.13 14.95 4.05
CA HIS A 141 6.95 14.20 4.44
C HIS A 141 7.27 13.26 5.63
N PRO A 142 6.48 13.29 6.72
CA PRO A 142 6.80 12.56 7.96
C PRO A 142 6.70 11.04 7.84
N ALA A 143 6.03 10.51 6.82
CA ALA A 143 5.85 9.08 6.57
C ALA A 143 7.16 8.27 6.50
N PHE A 144 8.27 8.92 6.19
CA PHE A 144 9.55 8.25 5.95
C PHE A 144 10.46 8.19 7.18
N ASN A 145 9.86 8.28 8.38
CA ASN A 145 10.58 8.18 9.65
C ASN A 145 10.06 7.03 10.50
N TYR A 146 10.93 6.06 10.77
CA TYR A 146 10.70 4.89 11.62
C TYR A 146 11.64 4.87 12.85
N GLY A 147 11.85 6.01 13.49
CA GLY A 147 12.91 6.22 14.45
C GLY A 147 14.26 6.47 13.79
N GLN A 148 14.32 6.22 12.50
CA GLN A 148 15.38 6.62 11.56
C GLN A 148 14.75 6.90 10.20
N GLU A 149 15.40 7.77 9.43
CA GLU A 149 14.93 8.11 8.08
C GLU A 149 15.11 6.94 7.11
N VAL A 150 14.10 6.68 6.28
CA VAL A 150 14.13 5.65 5.25
C VAL A 150 14.04 6.25 3.86
N SER A 151 14.57 5.56 2.85
CA SER A 151 14.58 6.03 1.45
C SER A 151 13.23 5.92 0.74
N GLY A 152 12.25 5.26 1.35
CA GLY A 152 10.91 5.04 0.84
C GLY A 152 10.23 3.90 1.59
N ILE A 153 8.99 3.62 1.24
CA ILE A 153 8.15 2.57 1.85
C ILE A 153 7.43 1.75 0.80
N TRP A 154 7.18 0.48 1.09
CA TRP A 154 6.27 -0.36 0.33
C TRP A 154 4.87 -0.25 0.92
N VAL A 155 3.90 0.10 0.09
CA VAL A 155 2.49 0.23 0.46
C VAL A 155 1.69 -0.87 -0.20
N ALA A 156 0.69 -1.40 0.49
CA ALA A 156 -0.26 -2.34 -0.09
C ALA A 156 -0.90 -1.74 -1.34
N LYS A 157 -0.90 -2.51 -2.45
CA LYS A 157 -1.45 -2.03 -3.72
C LYS A 157 -2.97 -1.92 -3.71
N PHE A 158 -3.62 -2.72 -2.88
CA PHE A 158 -5.07 -2.81 -2.68
C PHE A 158 -5.37 -2.89 -1.20
N GLU A 159 -6.62 -2.63 -0.82
CA GLU A 159 -7.08 -2.96 0.51
C GLU A 159 -6.76 -4.42 0.87
N ALA A 160 -6.39 -4.65 2.14
CA ALA A 160 -6.12 -5.99 2.62
C ALA A 160 -7.36 -6.87 2.62
N SER A 161 -7.16 -8.14 2.38
CA SER A 161 -8.20 -9.19 2.44
C SER A 161 -7.76 -10.32 3.35
N PRO A 162 -8.66 -11.11 3.96
CA PRO A 162 -8.28 -12.33 4.63
C PRO A 162 -7.74 -13.34 3.62
N GLU A 163 -6.75 -14.14 4.02
CA GLU A 163 -6.21 -15.23 3.19
C GLU A 163 -7.32 -16.14 2.69
N GLY A 164 -7.34 -16.40 1.39
CA GLY A 164 -8.36 -17.20 0.72
C GLY A 164 -9.66 -16.47 0.40
N ALA A 165 -9.72 -15.13 0.59
CA ALA A 165 -10.88 -14.35 0.18
C ALA A 165 -11.20 -14.49 -1.31
N THR A 166 -12.49 -14.47 -1.62
CA THR A 166 -13.05 -14.49 -2.97
C THR A 166 -13.97 -13.27 -3.17
N THR A 167 -14.59 -13.14 -4.31
CA THR A 167 -15.57 -12.07 -4.60
C THR A 167 -16.84 -12.12 -3.73
N SER A 168 -17.10 -13.24 -3.09
CA SER A 168 -18.28 -13.48 -2.26
C SER A 168 -17.94 -13.78 -0.79
N THR A 169 -16.71 -13.53 -0.36
CA THR A 169 -16.31 -13.81 1.02
C THR A 169 -17.12 -12.96 1.99
N SER A 170 -17.87 -13.65 2.87
CA SER A 170 -18.51 -12.99 4.01
C SER A 170 -17.44 -12.63 5.05
N ASN A 171 -17.49 -11.40 5.55
CA ASN A 171 -16.50 -10.93 6.52
C ASN A 171 -16.93 -11.12 7.99
N SER A 172 -18.14 -11.61 8.25
CA SER A 172 -18.63 -11.82 9.62
C SER A 172 -17.85 -12.88 10.40
N GLU A 173 -17.12 -13.76 9.71
CA GLU A 173 -16.38 -14.87 10.30
C GLU A 173 -14.92 -14.57 10.61
N TYR A 174 -14.41 -13.38 10.22
CA TYR A 174 -12.97 -13.12 10.20
C TYR A 174 -12.52 -11.95 11.07
N ASN A 175 -12.93 -11.92 12.34
CA ASN A 175 -12.46 -10.87 13.26
C ASN A 175 -10.95 -11.03 13.62
N GLY A 176 -10.11 -11.37 12.67
CA GLY A 176 -8.64 -11.42 12.81
C GLY A 176 -8.06 -12.70 13.42
N THR A 177 -8.90 -13.58 13.97
CA THR A 177 -8.41 -14.76 14.68
C THR A 177 -8.01 -15.87 13.72
N GLY A 178 -6.73 -16.24 13.70
CA GLY A 178 -6.21 -17.38 12.94
C GLY A 178 -6.16 -17.20 11.42
N LYS A 179 -6.41 -16.00 10.89
CA LYS A 179 -6.29 -15.68 9.48
C LYS A 179 -5.09 -14.78 9.21
N LYS A 180 -4.39 -15.04 8.11
CA LYS A 180 -3.37 -14.13 7.58
C LYS A 180 -4.01 -13.12 6.65
N LEU A 181 -3.38 -11.97 6.48
CA LEU A 181 -3.79 -11.04 5.45
C LEU A 181 -3.14 -11.39 4.10
N GLN A 182 -3.78 -10.97 3.03
CA GLN A 182 -3.24 -10.91 1.68
C GLN A 182 -3.60 -9.57 1.03
N VAL A 183 -2.84 -9.16 0.02
CA VAL A 183 -3.08 -7.94 -0.77
C VAL A 183 -3.21 -8.34 -2.23
N LYS A 184 -4.45 -8.58 -2.68
CA LYS A 184 -4.73 -9.09 -4.02
C LYS A 184 -5.89 -8.36 -4.67
N PRO A 185 -5.91 -8.21 -6.00
CA PRO A 185 -7.04 -7.62 -6.70
C PRO A 185 -8.20 -8.59 -6.83
N GLY A 186 -9.41 -8.06 -6.99
CA GLY A 186 -10.59 -8.83 -7.37
C GLY A 186 -11.14 -9.74 -6.27
N VAL A 187 -10.87 -9.45 -5.01
CA VAL A 187 -11.37 -10.18 -3.85
C VAL A 187 -12.04 -9.23 -2.87
N SER A 188 -12.92 -9.73 -2.01
CA SER A 188 -13.59 -8.91 -1.02
C SER A 188 -12.61 -8.39 0.04
N SER A 189 -12.60 -7.09 0.30
CA SER A 189 -11.80 -6.44 1.35
C SER A 189 -12.13 -6.98 2.73
N TRP A 190 -11.17 -6.90 3.68
CA TRP A 190 -11.37 -7.35 5.05
C TRP A 190 -12.25 -6.36 5.82
N ARG A 191 -13.42 -6.82 6.23
CA ARG A 191 -14.39 -6.04 7.00
C ARG A 191 -14.74 -6.76 8.30
N SER A 192 -15.52 -6.13 9.17
CA SER A 192 -15.97 -6.72 10.47
C SER A 192 -14.80 -7.18 11.35
N ILE A 193 -13.71 -6.44 11.34
CA ILE A 193 -12.50 -6.68 12.13
C ILE A 193 -12.26 -5.48 13.07
N THR A 194 -11.86 -5.73 14.31
CA THR A 194 -11.55 -4.65 15.26
C THR A 194 -10.20 -4.01 14.98
N ILE A 195 -10.01 -2.75 15.38
CA ILE A 195 -8.74 -2.01 15.17
C ILE A 195 -7.55 -2.76 15.80
N SER A 196 -7.71 -3.34 17.00
CA SER A 196 -6.65 -4.18 17.60
C SER A 196 -6.26 -5.34 16.69
N ASN A 197 -7.24 -6.04 16.13
CA ASN A 197 -6.98 -7.19 15.27
C ASN A 197 -6.39 -6.75 13.92
N ILE A 198 -6.81 -5.60 13.34
CA ILE A 198 -6.18 -5.03 12.15
C ILE A 198 -4.69 -4.77 12.44
N TYR A 199 -4.38 -4.09 13.54
CA TYR A 199 -3.01 -3.79 13.94
C TYR A 199 -2.16 -5.07 14.05
N ASP A 200 -2.69 -6.09 14.73
CA ASP A 200 -1.98 -7.35 14.94
C ASP A 200 -1.80 -8.16 13.65
N VAL A 201 -2.81 -8.29 12.80
CA VAL A 201 -2.67 -9.04 11.52
C VAL A 201 -1.71 -8.36 10.56
N CYS A 202 -1.70 -7.02 10.52
CA CYS A 202 -0.75 -6.26 9.70
C CYS A 202 0.69 -6.42 10.23
N LYS A 203 0.88 -6.30 11.55
CA LYS A 203 2.18 -6.50 12.19
C LYS A 203 2.73 -7.92 11.97
N ASN A 204 1.85 -8.92 12.02
CA ASN A 204 2.20 -10.33 11.90
C ASN A 204 2.24 -10.84 10.44
N TYR A 205 1.98 -9.99 9.46
CA TYR A 205 2.04 -10.40 8.04
C TYR A 205 3.42 -10.90 7.66
N ASN A 206 4.46 -10.10 7.89
CA ASN A 206 5.84 -10.50 7.65
C ASN A 206 6.81 -9.67 8.52
N SER A 207 7.27 -10.23 9.62
CA SER A 207 8.18 -9.53 10.55
C SER A 207 9.53 -9.17 9.91
N ALA A 208 10.01 -9.96 8.94
CA ALA A 208 11.26 -9.66 8.23
C ALA A 208 11.16 -8.42 7.33
N LEU A 209 9.94 -8.01 6.98
CA LEU A 209 9.65 -6.79 6.22
C LEU A 209 9.25 -5.61 7.12
N ASN A 210 9.24 -5.75 8.44
CA ASN A 210 8.70 -4.77 9.37
C ASN A 210 7.26 -4.35 9.02
N SER A 211 6.44 -5.32 8.57
CA SER A 211 5.06 -5.06 8.19
C SER A 211 4.25 -4.50 9.37
N HIS A 212 3.37 -3.57 9.09
CA HIS A 212 2.53 -2.92 10.09
C HIS A 212 1.27 -2.35 9.44
N MET A 213 0.30 -1.97 10.26
CA MET A 213 -0.88 -1.24 9.82
C MET A 213 -0.46 0.16 9.33
N MET A 214 -0.95 0.57 8.15
CA MET A 214 -0.61 1.86 7.55
C MET A 214 -0.86 3.01 8.53
N LYS A 215 0.13 3.86 8.73
CA LYS A 215 -0.01 5.07 9.53
C LYS A 215 -0.76 6.17 8.77
N ASN A 216 -1.28 7.16 9.47
CA ASN A 216 -1.96 8.30 8.84
C ASN A 216 -1.04 9.08 7.91
N ASP A 217 0.21 9.33 8.33
CA ASP A 217 1.21 10.00 7.50
C ASP A 217 1.60 9.17 6.26
N GLU A 218 1.61 7.85 6.34
CA GLU A 218 1.88 6.98 5.17
C GLU A 218 0.73 7.02 4.15
N TRP A 219 -0.51 7.01 4.63
CA TRP A 219 -1.68 7.22 3.77
C TRP A 219 -1.59 8.60 3.10
N GLY A 220 -1.24 9.63 3.88
CA GLY A 220 -1.00 10.98 3.37
C GLY A 220 0.10 11.04 2.31
N ALA A 221 1.19 10.27 2.47
CA ALA A 221 2.27 10.22 1.49
C ALA A 221 1.79 9.68 0.14
N VAL A 222 0.94 8.66 0.12
CA VAL A 222 0.33 8.14 -1.12
C VAL A 222 -0.58 9.19 -1.75
N ALA A 223 -1.45 9.83 -0.94
CA ALA A 223 -2.40 10.84 -1.41
C ALA A 223 -1.68 12.05 -2.02
N TYR A 224 -0.65 12.59 -1.36
CA TYR A 224 0.12 13.73 -1.86
C TYR A 224 0.88 13.41 -3.15
N LEU A 225 1.51 12.24 -3.22
CA LEU A 225 2.17 11.80 -4.45
C LEU A 225 1.17 11.60 -5.60
N SER A 226 -0.04 11.11 -5.30
CA SER A 226 -1.14 11.00 -6.26
C SER A 226 -1.55 12.36 -6.85
N LYS A 227 -1.59 13.40 -6.03
CA LYS A 227 -1.96 14.77 -6.43
C LYS A 227 -0.80 15.57 -7.05
N SER A 228 0.36 14.98 -7.21
CA SER A 228 1.51 15.58 -7.89
C SER A 228 1.56 15.20 -9.38
N LYS A 229 2.52 15.79 -10.12
CA LYS A 229 2.79 15.43 -11.53
C LYS A 229 3.12 13.94 -11.75
N TYR A 230 3.53 13.24 -10.70
CA TYR A 230 3.87 11.81 -10.75
C TYR A 230 2.64 10.89 -10.62
N GLY A 231 1.50 11.43 -10.22
CA GLY A 231 0.23 10.73 -10.10
C GLY A 231 -0.85 11.29 -11.01
N LYS A 232 -2.06 11.44 -10.50
CA LYS A 232 -3.21 11.97 -11.24
C LYS A 232 -3.26 13.49 -11.31
N GLN A 233 -2.46 14.18 -10.51
CA GLN A 233 -2.36 15.64 -10.48
C GLN A 233 -3.73 16.30 -10.24
N ASN A 234 -4.31 16.93 -11.26
CA ASN A 234 -5.59 17.65 -11.17
C ASN A 234 -6.82 16.74 -11.34
N GLU A 235 -6.61 15.49 -11.69
CA GLU A 235 -7.71 14.53 -11.80
C GLU A 235 -8.01 13.88 -10.45
N GLU A 236 -9.29 13.60 -10.19
CA GLU A 236 -9.69 12.84 -9.02
C GLU A 236 -9.47 11.33 -9.22
N VAL A 237 -9.08 10.63 -8.17
CA VAL A 237 -9.11 9.17 -8.13
C VAL A 237 -10.57 8.74 -8.11
N TRP A 238 -10.97 7.86 -9.03
CA TRP A 238 -12.33 7.37 -9.07
C TRP A 238 -12.61 6.46 -7.88
N ILE A 239 -13.82 6.59 -7.34
CA ILE A 239 -14.23 5.80 -6.19
C ILE A 239 -14.35 4.31 -6.56
N ASN A 240 -13.88 3.43 -5.67
CA ASN A 240 -14.27 2.02 -5.68
C ASN A 240 -15.67 1.91 -5.06
N ASN A 241 -16.70 1.75 -5.89
CA ASN A 241 -18.09 1.66 -5.45
C ASN A 241 -18.66 0.23 -5.54
N SER A 242 -17.82 -0.78 -5.58
CA SER A 242 -18.26 -2.18 -5.60
C SER A 242 -19.15 -2.50 -4.40
N SER A 243 -20.36 -3.00 -4.63
CA SER A 243 -21.30 -3.38 -3.57
C SER A 243 -20.80 -4.51 -2.66
N ASN A 244 -19.82 -5.29 -3.12
CA ASN A 244 -19.13 -6.33 -2.35
C ASN A 244 -17.74 -5.90 -1.86
N HIS A 245 -17.40 -4.61 -1.98
CA HIS A 245 -16.10 -4.05 -1.63
C HIS A 245 -14.94 -4.84 -2.26
N ILE A 246 -15.04 -5.08 -3.57
CA ILE A 246 -14.02 -5.84 -4.31
C ILE A 246 -12.83 -4.96 -4.59
N THR A 247 -11.65 -5.41 -4.16
CA THR A 247 -10.39 -4.69 -4.25
C THR A 247 -10.02 -4.34 -5.70
N GLY A 248 -9.56 -3.11 -5.92
CA GLY A 248 -9.16 -2.60 -7.23
C GLY A 248 -10.31 -2.28 -8.18
N SER A 249 -11.57 -2.32 -7.74
CA SER A 249 -12.71 -1.97 -8.58
C SER A 249 -12.83 -0.46 -8.75
N ALA A 250 -13.51 -0.02 -9.81
CA ALA A 250 -13.76 1.40 -10.06
C ALA A 250 -15.23 1.64 -10.44
N GLY A 251 -15.81 2.70 -9.89
CA GLY A 251 -17.08 3.25 -10.34
C GLY A 251 -16.97 3.92 -11.70
N ASN A 252 -18.01 4.66 -12.06
CA ASN A 252 -18.08 5.39 -13.33
C ASN A 252 -17.66 6.87 -13.20
N SER A 253 -17.34 7.32 -12.01
CA SER A 253 -16.82 8.68 -11.70
C SER A 253 -16.13 8.72 -10.35
N ALA A 254 -15.48 9.83 -10.04
CA ALA A 254 -14.90 10.07 -8.71
C ALA A 254 -15.97 10.26 -7.63
N SER A 255 -17.18 10.65 -8.00
CA SER A 255 -18.31 10.91 -7.10
C SER A 255 -19.46 9.89 -7.25
N ALA A 256 -19.17 8.70 -7.78
CA ALA A 256 -20.17 7.63 -7.85
C ALA A 256 -20.66 7.25 -6.43
N SER A 257 -21.93 6.84 -6.33
CA SER A 257 -22.44 6.36 -5.03
C SER A 257 -21.70 5.13 -4.56
N GLN A 258 -21.39 5.07 -3.27
CA GLN A 258 -20.74 3.91 -2.65
C GLN A 258 -21.67 2.70 -2.63
N ASP A 259 -21.10 1.52 -2.59
CA ASP A 259 -21.78 0.24 -2.39
C ASP A 259 -22.91 -0.07 -3.39
N THR A 260 -22.87 0.54 -4.57
CA THR A 260 -23.93 0.40 -5.60
C THR A 260 -23.40 -0.14 -6.93
N GLY A 261 -22.08 -0.23 -7.08
CA GLY A 261 -21.43 -0.61 -8.31
C GLY A 261 -21.22 -2.12 -8.47
N THR A 262 -20.97 -2.52 -9.70
CA THR A 262 -20.50 -3.86 -10.05
C THR A 262 -18.97 -3.91 -9.98
N THR A 263 -18.43 -5.12 -9.86
CA THR A 263 -16.99 -5.33 -9.90
C THR A 263 -16.43 -4.97 -11.28
N THR A 264 -15.38 -4.14 -11.28
CA THR A 264 -14.63 -3.74 -12.47
C THR A 264 -13.21 -4.30 -12.38
N ASP A 265 -12.69 -4.89 -13.46
CA ASP A 265 -11.30 -5.35 -13.50
C ASP A 265 -10.35 -4.14 -13.39
N TYR A 266 -9.44 -4.18 -12.40
CA TYR A 266 -8.51 -3.11 -12.09
C TYR A 266 -7.55 -2.76 -13.24
N THR A 267 -7.35 -3.68 -14.20
CA THR A 267 -6.50 -3.48 -15.39
C THR A 267 -7.27 -2.93 -16.59
N SER A 268 -8.59 -2.83 -16.51
CA SER A 268 -9.42 -2.27 -17.59
C SER A 268 -9.24 -0.76 -17.71
N THR A 269 -9.65 -0.19 -18.84
CA THR A 269 -9.65 1.27 -19.08
C THR A 269 -10.43 2.04 -18.00
N GLN A 270 -11.47 1.45 -17.44
CA GLN A 270 -12.23 2.03 -16.34
C GLN A 270 -11.53 1.78 -15.00
N GLY A 271 -11.07 0.54 -14.76
CA GLY A 271 -10.45 0.14 -13.50
C GLY A 271 -9.24 0.99 -13.12
N VAL A 272 -8.38 1.31 -14.08
CA VAL A 272 -7.18 2.14 -13.81
C VAL A 272 -7.50 3.57 -13.34
N LYS A 273 -8.73 4.06 -13.53
CA LYS A 273 -9.15 5.39 -13.04
C LYS A 273 -9.27 5.46 -11.53
N ALA A 274 -9.42 4.32 -10.83
CA ALA A 274 -9.38 4.20 -9.38
C ALA A 274 -7.94 4.08 -8.81
N SER A 275 -6.93 4.06 -9.69
CA SER A 275 -5.52 4.07 -9.28
C SER A 275 -4.99 5.48 -9.06
N THR A 276 -4.09 5.65 -8.12
CA THR A 276 -3.41 6.93 -7.80
C THR A 276 -2.59 7.50 -8.95
N THR A 277 -2.27 6.70 -9.96
CA THR A 277 -1.54 7.13 -11.16
C THR A 277 -2.44 7.25 -12.39
N GLY A 278 -3.67 6.74 -12.34
CA GLY A 278 -4.50 6.54 -13.53
C GLY A 278 -3.99 5.42 -14.46
N THR A 279 -3.01 4.64 -14.01
CA THR A 279 -2.44 3.47 -14.69
C THR A 279 -2.49 2.25 -13.77
N VAL A 280 -2.16 1.06 -14.28
CA VAL A 280 -2.11 -0.17 -13.47
C VAL A 280 -1.03 -0.14 -12.37
N TYR A 281 -0.11 0.82 -12.39
CA TYR A 281 1.05 0.83 -11.51
C TYR A 281 0.83 1.50 -10.14
N GLY A 282 -0.23 2.30 -9.97
CA GLY A 282 -0.51 3.00 -8.71
C GLY A 282 -1.14 2.12 -7.64
N VAL A 283 -1.46 2.77 -6.51
CA VAL A 283 -2.24 2.22 -5.41
C VAL A 283 -3.72 2.38 -5.72
N TYR A 284 -4.51 1.37 -5.42
CA TYR A 284 -5.97 1.35 -5.58
C TYR A 284 -6.66 1.49 -4.23
N ASP A 285 -7.97 1.62 -4.28
CA ASP A 285 -8.86 1.64 -3.13
C ASP A 285 -8.66 2.84 -2.17
N MET A 286 -7.81 3.82 -2.52
CA MET A 286 -7.63 5.08 -1.78
C MET A 286 -8.90 5.96 -1.77
N SER A 287 -9.90 5.61 -2.54
CA SER A 287 -11.19 6.27 -2.62
C SER A 287 -12.28 5.22 -2.73
N GLY A 288 -13.15 5.12 -1.72
CA GLY A 288 -14.18 4.08 -1.64
C GLY A 288 -13.64 2.73 -1.14
N GLY A 289 -14.25 1.62 -1.57
CA GLY A 289 -13.97 0.32 -0.99
C GLY A 289 -14.58 0.14 0.39
N ALA A 290 -13.93 -0.57 1.29
CA ALA A 290 -14.31 -0.66 2.69
C ALA A 290 -13.85 0.59 3.47
N HIS A 291 -14.38 0.80 4.67
CA HIS A 291 -13.87 1.85 5.55
C HIS A 291 -12.41 1.57 5.92
N GLU A 292 -11.51 2.48 5.55
CA GLU A 292 -10.10 2.39 5.88
C GLU A 292 -9.82 2.91 7.29
N TYR A 293 -9.04 2.14 8.05
CA TYR A 293 -8.50 2.56 9.33
C TYR A 293 -6.98 2.70 9.22
N VAL A 294 -6.45 3.79 9.75
CA VAL A 294 -5.01 4.02 9.86
C VAL A 294 -4.54 3.80 11.29
N ALA A 295 -3.25 3.45 11.45
CA ALA A 295 -2.61 3.31 12.75
C ALA A 295 -2.37 4.70 13.38
N ALA A 296 -3.45 5.37 13.74
CA ALA A 296 -3.44 6.69 14.36
C ALA A 296 -4.54 6.84 15.40
N TYR A 297 -4.31 7.67 16.40
CA TYR A 297 -5.34 8.07 17.36
C TYR A 297 -5.02 9.41 18.02
N VAL A 298 -6.08 10.07 18.52
CA VAL A 298 -5.93 11.24 19.38
C VAL A 298 -5.79 10.78 20.81
N ASN A 299 -4.76 11.22 21.50
CA ASN A 299 -4.51 10.91 22.91
C ASN A 299 -5.64 11.49 23.79
N GLY A 300 -6.16 10.67 24.71
CA GLY A 300 -7.25 11.07 25.58
C GLY A 300 -8.11 9.88 26.01
N GLU A 301 -9.07 10.12 26.89
CA GLU A 301 -10.00 9.09 27.37
C GLU A 301 -11.06 8.77 26.31
N ASN A 302 -10.89 7.66 25.60
CA ASN A 302 -11.89 7.13 24.69
C ASN A 302 -12.13 5.65 24.99
N ASN A 303 -13.25 5.34 25.60
CA ASN A 303 -13.63 3.97 26.00
C ASN A 303 -13.64 3.00 24.80
N ARG A 304 -14.06 3.43 23.62
CA ARG A 304 -14.06 2.57 22.42
C ARG A 304 -12.65 2.23 21.96
N LEU A 305 -11.73 3.20 21.99
CA LEU A 305 -10.33 2.98 21.67
C LEU A 305 -9.68 2.02 22.69
N ILE A 306 -9.97 2.17 23.98
CA ILE A 306 -9.48 1.27 25.04
C ILE A 306 -9.97 -0.17 24.82
N ILE A 307 -11.22 -0.35 24.41
CA ILE A 307 -11.84 -1.67 24.21
C ILE A 307 -11.37 -2.30 22.88
N TYR A 308 -11.41 -1.56 21.79
CA TYR A 308 -11.24 -2.10 20.44
C TYR A 308 -9.88 -1.78 19.79
N GLY A 309 -9.10 -0.86 20.36
CA GLY A 309 -7.81 -0.38 19.84
C GLY A 309 -6.61 -0.68 20.75
N LYS A 310 -6.74 -1.57 21.73
CA LYS A 310 -5.70 -1.84 22.75
C LYS A 310 -4.34 -2.22 22.15
N ALA A 311 -4.32 -3.04 21.09
CA ALA A 311 -3.07 -3.42 20.43
C ALA A 311 -2.40 -2.22 19.77
N LEU A 312 -3.16 -1.33 19.13
CA LEU A 312 -2.66 -0.08 18.56
C LEU A 312 -2.09 0.85 19.64
N ILE A 313 -2.82 1.05 20.77
CA ILE A 313 -2.35 1.90 21.88
C ILE A 313 -1.01 1.39 22.41
N ASN A 314 -0.90 0.08 22.63
CA ASN A 314 0.30 -0.57 23.19
C ASN A 314 1.39 -0.84 22.15
N GLY A 315 1.12 -0.58 20.86
CA GLY A 315 2.07 -0.81 19.79
C GLY A 315 3.28 0.13 19.84
N GLU A 316 4.29 -0.20 19.04
CA GLU A 316 5.52 0.57 18.94
C GLU A 316 5.25 1.98 18.39
N THR A 317 5.90 3.00 18.94
CA THR A 317 5.73 4.40 18.53
C THR A 317 6.00 4.62 17.04
N LYS A 318 6.99 3.91 16.48
CA LYS A 318 7.36 4.03 15.05
C LYS A 318 6.30 3.50 14.07
N THR A 319 5.30 2.72 14.55
CA THR A 319 4.27 2.10 13.71
C THR A 319 2.89 2.72 13.91
N LYS A 320 2.80 3.90 14.49
CA LYS A 320 1.56 4.64 14.68
C LYS A 320 1.79 6.14 14.75
N ASN A 321 0.75 6.92 14.48
CA ASN A 321 0.72 8.34 14.78
C ASN A 321 -0.13 8.60 16.03
N VAL A 322 0.37 9.40 16.94
CA VAL A 322 -0.35 9.83 18.13
C VAL A 322 -0.47 11.34 18.11
N TYR A 323 -1.70 11.82 18.14
CA TYR A 323 -2.00 13.26 18.15
C TYR A 323 -2.48 13.65 19.53
N GLU A 324 -2.03 14.79 20.02
CA GLU A 324 -2.54 15.34 21.27
C GLU A 324 -3.91 15.97 21.04
N LYS A 325 -4.81 15.81 22.01
CA LYS A 325 -6.10 16.46 21.99
C LYS A 325 -5.87 17.96 22.09
N ALA A 326 -6.07 18.68 20.97
CA ALA A 326 -6.07 20.15 21.00
C ALA A 326 -7.23 20.68 21.87
N SER A 327 -7.03 21.84 22.45
CA SER A 327 -8.13 22.58 23.06
C SER A 327 -9.18 22.88 21.98
N ARG A 328 -10.40 22.90 22.35
CA ARG A 328 -11.72 23.16 21.76
C ARG A 328 -11.87 23.50 20.24
N ASP A 329 -10.88 24.09 19.62
CA ASP A 329 -10.96 24.60 18.24
C ASP A 329 -10.64 23.54 17.15
N TYR A 330 -10.50 22.30 17.55
CA TYR A 330 -10.06 21.21 16.67
C TYR A 330 -11.15 20.59 15.78
N TYR A 331 -12.41 20.95 16.00
CA TYR A 331 -13.56 20.36 15.28
C TYR A 331 -14.26 21.31 14.34
N GLU A 332 -13.70 22.49 14.08
CA GLU A 332 -14.33 23.51 13.23
C GLU A 332 -13.63 23.72 11.88
N ASP A 333 -12.65 22.84 11.51
CA ASP A 333 -11.97 22.90 10.20
C ASP A 333 -12.31 21.70 9.32
#